data_0e3af7c108889e4a14f30ac201d10cd6
#
_entry.id   0e3af7c108889e4a14f30ac201d10cd6
#
_cell.length_a   1.000
_cell.length_b   1.000
_cell.length_c   1.000
_cell.angle_alpha   90.00
_cell.angle_beta   90.00
_cell.angle_gamma   90.00
#
_symmetry.space_group_name_H-M   'P 1'
#
loop_
_entity.id
_entity.type
_entity.pdbx_description
1 polymer ?
#
loop_
_entity_poly.entity_id
_entity_poly.type
_entity_poly.pdbx_seq_one_letter_code
_entity_poly.pdbx_strand_id
1 'polypeptide(L)'
;MELEQYFSKFRDSIIGANQQFDSPYGKKLILYADWIASGRLYEPIEKVLHERFYPYVGNTHSESSVTGTYMTRAYSDAKKIIKNHVNADKDDVIIFAGYGMTAAVNKFQRMLGLRICEQLNKYTTIPEEEIPVVFLTHMEHHSNQTSWLETICEVVVIEPDEAGMVDLSHFEELLKKYEYRKRKIGSFTAASNVTGIQPPYHRMAKMMHHYGGLCFVDFAAAAPYIDINMHPDDPLEKLDAVFFSPHKFLGGPGTSGVLIFDSKLYKRRIPDNPGGGTVDWTNPWGQHKYLEDIELREDGGTPGFLQTIKTALAIKLKEEIGTKNILVREHELLEIAFAR
;
A
#
# COMPACT_ATOMS: atom_id res chain seq x y z
N MET A 1 -2.38 -8.50 -32.63
CA MET A 1 -3.17 -9.45 -31.81
C MET A 1 -4.21 -8.58 -31.14
N GLU A 2 -5.47 -8.86 -31.29
CA GLU A 2 -6.51 -8.11 -30.60
C GLU A 2 -6.33 -8.28 -29.09
N LEU A 3 -6.47 -7.21 -28.33
CA LEU A 3 -6.29 -7.25 -26.86
C LEU A 3 -7.22 -8.27 -26.20
N GLU A 4 -8.40 -8.50 -26.72
CA GLU A 4 -9.31 -9.54 -26.26
C GLU A 4 -8.66 -10.93 -26.27
N GLN A 5 -7.98 -11.30 -27.36
CA GLN A 5 -7.26 -12.57 -27.46
C GLN A 5 -6.04 -12.60 -26.55
N TYR A 6 -5.37 -11.47 -26.36
CA TYR A 6 -4.25 -11.36 -25.43
C TYR A 6 -4.68 -11.63 -23.99
N PHE A 7 -5.82 -11.06 -23.57
CA PHE A 7 -6.32 -11.21 -22.22
C PHE A 7 -6.99 -12.56 -21.94
N SER A 8 -7.38 -13.34 -22.97
CA SER A 8 -8.08 -14.63 -22.77
C SER A 8 -7.30 -15.58 -21.89
N LYS A 9 -5.98 -15.73 -22.12
CA LYS A 9 -5.12 -16.63 -21.34
C LYS A 9 -5.12 -16.30 -19.83
N PHE A 10 -5.23 -15.03 -19.48
CA PHE A 10 -5.30 -14.61 -18.08
C PHE A 10 -6.69 -14.86 -17.50
N ARG A 11 -7.74 -14.55 -18.23
CA ARG A 11 -9.12 -14.76 -17.82
C ARG A 11 -9.44 -16.24 -17.58
N ASP A 12 -8.97 -17.11 -18.45
CA ASP A 12 -9.22 -18.55 -18.38
C ASP A 12 -8.58 -19.20 -17.15
N SER A 13 -7.55 -18.57 -16.58
CA SER A 13 -6.84 -19.03 -15.39
C SER A 13 -7.36 -18.42 -14.07
N ILE A 14 -8.42 -17.59 -14.12
CA ILE A 14 -9.06 -17.04 -12.92
C ILE A 14 -9.85 -18.13 -12.21
N ILE A 15 -9.52 -18.43 -10.96
CA ILE A 15 -10.24 -19.40 -10.16
C ILE A 15 -11.69 -18.93 -9.95
N GLY A 16 -12.65 -19.76 -10.36
CA GLY A 16 -14.07 -19.46 -10.23
C GLY A 16 -14.65 -18.58 -11.35
N ALA A 17 -13.94 -18.38 -12.48
CA ALA A 17 -14.46 -17.63 -13.63
C ALA A 17 -15.76 -18.23 -14.20
N ASN A 18 -15.88 -19.56 -14.15
CA ASN A 18 -17.05 -20.28 -14.65
C ASN A 18 -17.94 -20.84 -13.53
N GLN A 19 -17.80 -20.30 -12.29
CA GLN A 19 -18.59 -20.77 -11.16
C GLN A 19 -20.04 -20.34 -11.28
N GLN A 20 -20.96 -21.26 -10.98
CA GLN A 20 -22.39 -21.01 -10.96
C GLN A 20 -22.92 -21.00 -9.52
N PHE A 21 -24.04 -20.34 -9.31
CA PHE A 21 -24.79 -20.33 -8.06
C PHE A 21 -26.29 -20.55 -8.33
N ASP A 22 -27.00 -21.09 -7.35
CA ASP A 22 -28.45 -21.26 -7.40
C ASP A 22 -29.15 -19.93 -7.09
N SER A 23 -30.01 -19.46 -7.98
CA SER A 23 -30.82 -18.27 -7.80
C SER A 23 -32.32 -18.64 -7.90
N PRO A 24 -33.24 -17.75 -7.47
CA PRO A 24 -34.68 -17.95 -7.66
C PRO A 24 -35.10 -18.18 -9.15
N TYR A 25 -34.22 -17.80 -10.08
CA TYR A 25 -34.41 -17.93 -11.51
C TYR A 25 -33.60 -19.08 -12.15
N GLY A 26 -33.20 -20.07 -11.35
CA GLY A 26 -32.34 -21.17 -11.75
C GLY A 26 -30.87 -20.89 -11.61
N LYS A 27 -30.02 -21.79 -12.10
CA LYS A 27 -28.56 -21.66 -12.04
C LYS A 27 -28.08 -20.49 -12.90
N LYS A 28 -27.26 -19.63 -12.33
CA LYS A 28 -26.66 -18.47 -12.98
C LYS A 28 -25.14 -18.48 -12.82
N LEU A 29 -24.45 -17.99 -13.85
CA LEU A 29 -23.01 -17.75 -13.77
C LEU A 29 -22.72 -16.59 -12.82
N ILE A 30 -21.66 -16.70 -12.00
CA ILE A 30 -21.18 -15.58 -11.21
C ILE A 30 -20.55 -14.55 -12.15
N LEU A 31 -21.13 -13.35 -12.21
CA LEU A 31 -20.51 -12.20 -12.84
C LEU A 31 -19.81 -11.38 -11.75
N TYR A 32 -18.48 -11.49 -11.70
CA TYR A 32 -17.67 -10.70 -10.75
C TYR A 32 -17.13 -9.45 -11.44
N ALA A 33 -17.64 -8.28 -11.05
CA ALA A 33 -17.27 -6.99 -11.62
C ALA A 33 -16.70 -6.01 -10.57
N ASP A 34 -16.54 -6.44 -9.30
CA ASP A 34 -16.09 -5.59 -8.20
C ASP A 34 -14.58 -5.73 -7.96
N TRP A 35 -13.79 -5.55 -9.02
CA TRP A 35 -12.33 -5.67 -8.97
C TRP A 35 -11.66 -4.60 -8.11
N ILE A 36 -12.32 -3.45 -7.93
CA ILE A 36 -11.83 -2.37 -7.09
C ILE A 36 -11.86 -2.74 -5.59
N ALA A 37 -12.76 -3.62 -5.18
CA ALA A 37 -12.84 -4.10 -3.80
C ALA A 37 -11.84 -5.22 -3.52
N SER A 38 -11.70 -6.19 -4.43
CA SER A 38 -10.74 -7.29 -4.32
C SER A 38 -10.44 -7.90 -5.68
N GLY A 39 -9.20 -8.35 -5.88
CA GLY A 39 -8.85 -9.22 -6.99
C GLY A 39 -9.46 -10.62 -6.85
N ARG A 40 -9.19 -11.49 -7.83
CA ARG A 40 -9.56 -12.91 -7.82
C ARG A 40 -8.31 -13.75 -7.66
N LEU A 41 -8.47 -14.99 -7.16
CA LEU A 41 -7.38 -15.97 -7.15
C LEU A 41 -7.03 -16.39 -8.58
N TYR A 42 -5.76 -16.73 -8.79
CA TYR A 42 -5.20 -17.04 -10.08
C TYR A 42 -4.48 -18.39 -10.02
N GLU A 43 -4.94 -19.37 -10.78
CA GLU A 43 -4.48 -20.76 -10.69
C GLU A 43 -2.95 -20.93 -10.80
N PRO A 44 -2.24 -20.29 -11.75
CA PRO A 44 -0.79 -20.42 -11.85
C PRO A 44 -0.03 -19.94 -10.60
N ILE A 45 -0.52 -18.89 -9.92
CA ILE A 45 0.09 -18.42 -8.67
C ILE A 45 -0.12 -19.44 -7.56
N GLU A 46 -1.34 -19.96 -7.38
CA GLU A 46 -1.65 -20.97 -6.36
C GLU A 46 -0.83 -22.25 -6.60
N LYS A 47 -0.67 -22.65 -7.86
CA LYS A 47 0.15 -23.79 -8.26
C LYS A 47 1.64 -23.57 -7.91
N VAL A 48 2.19 -22.40 -8.22
CA VAL A 48 3.58 -22.05 -7.87
C VAL A 48 3.79 -22.08 -6.35
N LEU A 49 2.85 -21.54 -5.57
CA LEU A 49 2.90 -21.59 -4.11
C LEU A 49 2.93 -23.05 -3.61
N HIS A 50 1.99 -23.86 -4.11
CA HIS A 50 1.84 -25.25 -3.72
C HIS A 50 3.06 -26.12 -4.07
N GLU A 51 3.60 -25.97 -5.28
CA GLU A 51 4.66 -26.86 -5.78
C GLU A 51 6.07 -26.41 -5.38
N ARG A 52 6.32 -25.09 -5.27
CA ARG A 52 7.67 -24.56 -5.05
C ARG A 52 7.92 -24.06 -3.65
N PHE A 53 6.92 -23.51 -2.96
CA PHE A 53 7.13 -22.88 -1.65
C PHE A 53 6.61 -23.74 -0.49
N TYR A 54 5.40 -24.29 -0.58
CA TYR A 54 4.80 -25.05 0.53
C TYR A 54 5.63 -26.25 0.99
N PRO A 55 6.32 -27.02 0.11
CA PRO A 55 7.17 -28.14 0.56
C PRO A 55 8.35 -27.70 1.46
N TYR A 56 8.73 -26.42 1.40
CA TYR A 56 9.86 -25.88 2.16
C TYR A 56 9.41 -24.93 3.28
N VAL A 57 8.13 -24.88 3.63
CA VAL A 57 7.65 -23.98 4.68
C VAL A 57 8.34 -24.30 6.00
N GLY A 58 9.00 -23.29 6.54
CA GLY A 58 9.68 -23.27 7.83
C GLY A 58 9.79 -21.84 8.31
N ASN A 59 10.23 -21.62 9.56
CA ASN A 59 10.36 -20.27 10.09
C ASN A 59 11.45 -19.50 9.31
N THR A 60 11.17 -18.21 9.03
CA THR A 60 12.16 -17.25 8.53
C THR A 60 13.11 -16.82 9.66
N HIS A 61 14.10 -15.98 9.34
CA HIS A 61 15.16 -15.53 10.26
C HIS A 61 16.06 -16.64 10.82
N SER A 62 16.14 -17.77 10.12
CA SER A 62 17.02 -18.88 10.47
C SER A 62 17.65 -19.47 9.23
N GLU A 63 18.99 -19.54 9.20
CA GLU A 63 19.72 -20.19 8.14
C GLU A 63 20.32 -21.54 8.60
N SER A 64 19.89 -22.04 9.77
CA SER A 64 20.38 -23.30 10.34
C SER A 64 19.75 -24.56 9.74
N SER A 65 18.70 -24.40 8.92
CA SER A 65 18.00 -25.50 8.25
C SER A 65 17.73 -25.19 6.79
N VAL A 66 17.51 -26.23 5.98
CA VAL A 66 17.18 -26.08 4.55
C VAL A 66 15.89 -25.27 4.38
N THR A 67 14.86 -25.57 5.16
CA THR A 67 13.57 -24.87 5.11
C THR A 67 13.69 -23.41 5.54
N GLY A 68 14.40 -23.13 6.65
CA GLY A 68 14.64 -21.77 7.12
C GLY A 68 15.41 -20.93 6.09
N THR A 69 16.50 -21.45 5.56
CA THR A 69 17.30 -20.78 4.53
C THR A 69 16.47 -20.49 3.28
N TYR A 70 15.70 -21.48 2.81
CA TYR A 70 14.86 -21.32 1.61
C TYR A 70 13.81 -20.22 1.81
N MET A 71 13.07 -20.25 2.91
CA MET A 71 12.02 -19.26 3.19
C MET A 71 12.59 -17.86 3.44
N THR A 72 13.72 -17.75 4.14
CA THR A 72 14.39 -16.46 4.37
C THR A 72 14.80 -15.80 3.05
N ARG A 73 15.40 -16.57 2.14
CA ARG A 73 15.79 -16.09 0.81
C ARG A 73 14.57 -15.72 -0.04
N ALA A 74 13.55 -16.59 -0.09
CA ALA A 74 12.32 -16.32 -0.83
C ALA A 74 11.61 -15.06 -0.34
N TYR A 75 11.56 -14.83 0.98
CA TYR A 75 11.01 -13.64 1.60
C TYR A 75 11.82 -12.38 1.24
N SER A 76 13.16 -12.45 1.32
CA SER A 76 14.04 -11.34 0.92
C SER A 76 13.90 -11.00 -0.56
N ASP A 77 13.83 -12.00 -1.44
CA ASP A 77 13.68 -11.77 -2.88
C ASP A 77 12.29 -11.19 -3.22
N ALA A 78 11.25 -11.62 -2.51
CA ALA A 78 9.92 -11.03 -2.64
C ALA A 78 9.91 -9.54 -2.25
N LYS A 79 10.57 -9.15 -1.15
CA LYS A 79 10.75 -7.74 -0.76
C LYS A 79 11.42 -6.93 -1.87
N LYS A 80 12.50 -7.44 -2.47
CA LYS A 80 13.21 -6.78 -3.58
C LYS A 80 12.31 -6.56 -4.80
N ILE A 81 11.53 -7.58 -5.19
CA ILE A 81 10.59 -7.49 -6.30
C ILE A 81 9.57 -6.37 -6.05
N ILE A 82 9.03 -6.31 -4.83
CA ILE A 82 8.03 -5.30 -4.47
C ILE A 82 8.63 -3.90 -4.44
N LYS A 83 9.84 -3.73 -3.88
CA LYS A 83 10.56 -2.43 -3.88
C LYS A 83 10.88 -1.97 -5.31
N ASN A 84 11.36 -2.85 -6.17
CA ASN A 84 11.65 -2.53 -7.57
C ASN A 84 10.39 -2.11 -8.34
N HIS A 85 9.25 -2.77 -8.06
CA HIS A 85 7.97 -2.47 -8.70
C HIS A 85 7.46 -1.04 -8.47
N VAL A 86 7.82 -0.44 -7.35
CA VAL A 86 7.45 0.94 -7.02
C VAL A 86 8.58 1.94 -7.26
N ASN A 87 9.67 1.52 -7.90
CA ASN A 87 10.90 2.31 -8.06
C ASN A 87 11.42 2.87 -6.72
N ALA A 88 11.42 2.03 -5.67
CA ALA A 88 12.00 2.37 -4.39
C ALA A 88 13.53 2.36 -4.48
N ASP A 89 14.19 3.24 -3.73
CA ASP A 89 15.64 3.29 -3.65
C ASP A 89 16.20 2.52 -2.43
N LYS A 90 17.50 2.63 -2.19
CA LYS A 90 18.20 1.93 -1.11
C LYS A 90 17.82 2.44 0.29
N ASP A 91 17.37 3.69 0.38
CA ASP A 91 17.01 4.34 1.63
C ASP A 91 15.54 4.10 2.01
N ASP A 92 14.75 3.52 1.10
CA ASP A 92 13.37 3.14 1.37
C ASP A 92 13.28 1.83 2.13
N VAL A 93 12.35 1.78 3.07
CA VAL A 93 12.04 0.64 3.94
C VAL A 93 10.71 0.05 3.54
N ILE A 94 10.62 -1.28 3.43
CA ILE A 94 9.37 -2.00 3.19
C ILE A 94 8.88 -2.69 4.45
N ILE A 95 7.60 -2.51 4.78
CA ILE A 95 6.94 -3.14 5.92
C ILE A 95 5.60 -3.73 5.47
N PHE A 96 5.26 -4.89 6.02
CA PHE A 96 3.98 -5.54 5.82
C PHE A 96 3.10 -5.38 7.04
N ALA A 97 1.81 -5.12 6.83
CA ALA A 97 0.85 -4.95 7.90
C ALA A 97 -0.47 -5.64 7.57
N GLY A 98 -0.98 -6.42 8.48
CA GLY A 98 -2.28 -7.05 8.55
C GLY A 98 -3.14 -7.04 7.28
N TYR A 99 -4.23 -6.28 7.29
CA TYR A 99 -5.29 -6.34 6.28
C TYR A 99 -5.24 -5.10 5.37
N GLY A 100 -4.52 -5.22 4.25
CA GLY A 100 -4.49 -4.20 3.20
C GLY A 100 -3.90 -2.85 3.65
N MET A 101 -4.14 -1.83 2.86
CA MET A 101 -3.68 -0.45 3.10
C MET A 101 -4.14 0.10 4.45
N THR A 102 -5.35 -0.22 4.90
CA THR A 102 -5.87 0.26 6.19
C THR A 102 -4.95 -0.10 7.35
N ALA A 103 -4.45 -1.34 7.39
CA ALA A 103 -3.48 -1.75 8.42
C ALA A 103 -2.13 -1.07 8.23
N ALA A 104 -1.69 -0.86 6.97
CA ALA A 104 -0.44 -0.22 6.63
C ALA A 104 -0.40 1.24 7.09
N VAL A 105 -1.42 2.05 6.75
CA VAL A 105 -1.48 3.47 7.14
C VAL A 105 -1.61 3.62 8.65
N ASN A 106 -2.43 2.80 9.33
CA ASN A 106 -2.56 2.83 10.79
C ASN A 106 -1.24 2.47 11.50
N LYS A 107 -0.50 1.46 11.00
CA LYS A 107 0.84 1.13 11.51
C LYS A 107 1.79 2.30 11.29
N PHE A 108 1.78 2.91 10.11
CA PHE A 108 2.64 4.04 9.79
C PHE A 108 2.39 5.25 10.69
N GLN A 109 1.12 5.60 10.93
CA GLN A 109 0.73 6.68 11.85
C GLN A 109 1.27 6.44 13.28
N ARG A 110 1.22 5.18 13.78
CA ARG A 110 1.83 4.84 15.08
C ARG A 110 3.34 4.93 15.04
N MET A 111 3.98 4.47 13.95
CA MET A 111 5.43 4.56 13.76
C MET A 111 5.91 6.02 13.69
N LEU A 112 5.14 6.90 13.09
CA LEU A 112 5.40 8.34 13.06
C LEU A 112 5.12 9.06 14.39
N GLY A 113 4.58 8.34 15.39
CA GLY A 113 4.23 8.91 16.70
C GLY A 113 3.02 9.84 16.65
N LEU A 114 2.09 9.61 15.73
CA LEU A 114 0.91 10.46 15.51
C LEU A 114 -0.34 9.95 16.22
N ARG A 115 -0.30 8.78 16.84
CA ARG A 115 -1.44 8.22 17.58
C ARG A 115 -1.17 8.20 19.07
N ILE A 116 -2.11 8.71 19.83
CA ILE A 116 -2.14 8.64 21.29
C ILE A 116 -3.27 7.70 21.68
N CYS A 117 -3.07 6.94 22.76
CA CYS A 117 -4.14 6.13 23.34
C CYS A 117 -5.27 7.05 23.79
N GLU A 118 -6.52 6.75 23.39
CA GLU A 118 -7.71 7.56 23.68
C GLU A 118 -7.81 7.91 25.16
N GLN A 119 -7.54 6.94 26.06
CA GLN A 119 -7.61 7.13 27.51
C GLN A 119 -6.56 8.12 28.04
N LEU A 120 -5.45 8.35 27.30
CA LEU A 120 -4.38 9.25 27.66
C LEU A 120 -4.50 10.63 26.98
N ASN A 121 -5.38 10.78 26.00
CA ASN A 121 -5.51 12.04 25.25
C ASN A 121 -5.81 13.25 26.14
N LYS A 122 -6.65 13.06 27.17
CA LYS A 122 -7.00 14.11 28.16
C LYS A 122 -5.80 14.62 28.99
N TYR A 123 -4.69 13.89 29.01
CA TYR A 123 -3.47 14.28 29.72
C TYR A 123 -2.40 14.86 28.81
N THR A 124 -2.71 14.97 27.50
CA THR A 124 -1.75 15.40 26.49
C THR A 124 -2.11 16.82 26.04
N THR A 125 -1.15 17.76 26.19
CA THR A 125 -1.26 19.11 25.64
C THR A 125 -0.12 19.29 24.65
N ILE A 126 -0.45 19.57 23.40
CA ILE A 126 0.51 19.81 22.32
C ILE A 126 0.42 21.27 21.92
N PRO A 127 1.53 22.03 21.88
CA PRO A 127 1.53 23.40 21.35
C PRO A 127 1.03 23.41 19.90
N GLU A 128 0.31 24.46 19.51
CA GLU A 128 -0.37 24.51 18.21
C GLU A 128 0.61 24.32 17.04
N GLU A 129 1.78 24.96 17.10
CA GLU A 129 2.82 24.84 16.06
C GLU A 129 3.43 23.46 15.94
N GLU A 130 3.32 22.61 16.97
CA GLU A 130 3.80 21.22 17.00
C GLU A 130 2.71 20.22 16.54
N ILE A 131 1.44 20.63 16.51
CA ILE A 131 0.38 19.79 15.98
C ILE A 131 0.60 19.63 14.48
N PRO A 132 0.79 18.40 13.96
CA PRO A 132 0.96 18.21 12.53
C PRO A 132 -0.34 18.54 11.78
N VAL A 133 -0.23 19.08 10.57
CA VAL A 133 -1.38 19.23 9.67
C VAL A 133 -1.30 18.18 8.56
N VAL A 134 -2.44 17.55 8.27
CA VAL A 134 -2.57 16.55 7.19
C VAL A 134 -3.54 17.08 6.15
N PHE A 135 -3.07 17.19 4.91
CA PHE A 135 -3.87 17.56 3.76
C PHE A 135 -4.37 16.30 3.06
N LEU A 136 -5.66 16.23 2.82
CA LEU A 136 -6.35 15.15 2.11
C LEU A 136 -7.08 15.74 0.90
N THR A 137 -7.32 14.92 -0.11
CA THR A 137 -8.25 15.29 -1.18
C THR A 137 -9.69 14.93 -0.80
N HIS A 138 -10.68 15.50 -1.49
CA HIS A 138 -12.08 15.12 -1.36
C HIS A 138 -12.38 13.71 -1.92
N MET A 139 -11.39 13.09 -2.59
CA MET A 139 -11.51 11.77 -3.25
C MET A 139 -10.97 10.61 -2.42
N GLU A 140 -10.53 10.85 -1.18
CA GLU A 140 -9.91 9.82 -0.37
C GLU A 140 -10.87 8.68 -0.03
N HIS A 141 -10.36 7.45 -0.06
CA HIS A 141 -11.06 6.35 0.58
C HIS A 141 -11.16 6.62 2.08
N HIS A 142 -12.31 6.30 2.70
CA HIS A 142 -12.51 6.56 4.12
C HIS A 142 -11.45 5.94 5.03
N SER A 143 -10.75 4.87 4.64
CA SER A 143 -9.60 4.35 5.39
C SER A 143 -8.44 5.33 5.44
N ASN A 144 -8.20 6.11 4.39
CA ASN A 144 -7.19 7.17 4.40
C ASN A 144 -7.68 8.44 5.10
N GLN A 145 -8.97 8.73 5.10
CA GLN A 145 -9.53 9.88 5.79
C GLN A 145 -9.73 9.61 7.29
N THR A 146 -10.54 8.60 7.66
CA THR A 146 -10.90 8.37 9.06
C THR A 146 -9.69 8.00 9.92
N SER A 147 -8.70 7.30 9.36
CA SER A 147 -7.49 6.98 10.13
C SER A 147 -6.72 8.23 10.56
N TRP A 148 -6.69 9.28 9.74
CA TRP A 148 -6.03 10.55 10.08
C TRP A 148 -6.84 11.37 11.05
N LEU A 149 -8.18 11.35 10.99
CA LEU A 149 -9.06 12.00 11.96
C LEU A 149 -8.86 11.46 13.39
N GLU A 150 -8.42 10.21 13.51
CA GLU A 150 -8.13 9.55 14.79
C GLU A 150 -6.65 9.69 15.23
N THR A 151 -5.93 10.69 14.71
CA THR A 151 -4.57 11.05 15.12
C THR A 151 -4.55 12.38 15.87
N ILE A 152 -3.36 12.78 16.32
CA ILE A 152 -3.15 14.12 16.90
C ILE A 152 -3.14 15.24 15.85
N CYS A 153 -3.28 14.90 14.57
CA CYS A 153 -3.14 15.85 13.46
C CYS A 153 -4.41 16.68 13.27
N GLU A 154 -4.23 17.92 12.85
CA GLU A 154 -5.31 18.68 12.23
C GLU A 154 -5.48 18.19 10.78
N VAL A 155 -6.68 17.77 10.42
CA VAL A 155 -6.99 17.26 9.08
C VAL A 155 -7.69 18.34 8.26
N VAL A 156 -7.15 18.63 7.09
CA VAL A 156 -7.64 19.65 6.16
C VAL A 156 -7.92 19.01 4.81
N VAL A 157 -9.12 19.22 4.28
CA VAL A 157 -9.52 18.69 2.97
C VAL A 157 -9.33 19.77 1.91
N ILE A 158 -8.71 19.39 0.79
CA ILE A 158 -8.58 20.23 -0.39
C ILE A 158 -9.89 20.11 -1.17
N GLU A 159 -10.53 21.27 -1.42
CA GLU A 159 -11.79 21.34 -2.14
C GLU A 159 -11.62 20.94 -3.62
N PRO A 160 -12.70 20.47 -4.27
CA PRO A 160 -12.71 20.27 -5.72
C PRO A 160 -12.81 21.61 -6.47
N ASP A 161 -12.30 21.61 -7.68
CA ASP A 161 -12.60 22.67 -8.67
C ASP A 161 -14.00 22.45 -9.29
N GLU A 162 -14.39 23.33 -10.22
CA GLU A 162 -15.69 23.27 -10.93
C GLU A 162 -15.87 21.98 -11.76
N ALA A 163 -14.77 21.32 -12.14
CA ALA A 163 -14.77 20.04 -12.87
C ALA A 163 -14.76 18.83 -11.93
N GLY A 164 -14.75 19.04 -10.61
CA GLY A 164 -14.66 17.97 -9.61
C GLY A 164 -13.26 17.39 -9.44
N MET A 165 -12.24 18.05 -10.01
CA MET A 165 -10.83 17.70 -9.82
C MET A 165 -10.28 18.35 -8.55
N VAL A 166 -9.09 17.95 -8.10
CA VAL A 166 -8.43 18.60 -6.95
C VAL A 166 -8.06 20.03 -7.33
N ASP A 167 -8.57 21.02 -6.59
CA ASP A 167 -8.20 22.44 -6.78
C ASP A 167 -6.79 22.70 -6.23
N LEU A 168 -5.82 22.77 -7.14
CA LEU A 168 -4.43 23.03 -6.79
C LEU A 168 -4.20 24.49 -6.32
N SER A 169 -5.06 25.44 -6.69
CA SER A 169 -4.99 26.82 -6.22
C SER A 169 -5.41 26.91 -4.77
N HIS A 170 -6.52 26.26 -4.41
CA HIS A 170 -6.96 26.14 -3.01
C HIS A 170 -5.90 25.38 -2.19
N PHE A 171 -5.29 24.32 -2.77
CA PHE A 171 -4.23 23.61 -2.07
C PHE A 171 -3.02 24.51 -1.76
N GLU A 172 -2.62 25.36 -2.69
CA GLU A 172 -1.54 26.33 -2.45
C GLU A 172 -1.90 27.36 -1.36
N GLU A 173 -3.14 27.85 -1.35
CA GLU A 173 -3.66 28.73 -0.27
C GLU A 173 -3.59 28.04 1.09
N LEU A 174 -3.97 26.78 1.18
CA LEU A 174 -3.88 25.98 2.41
C LEU A 174 -2.42 25.80 2.85
N LEU A 175 -1.50 25.50 1.93
CA LEU A 175 -0.08 25.36 2.25
C LEU A 175 0.52 26.67 2.81
N LYS A 176 0.14 27.82 2.25
CA LYS A 176 0.52 29.15 2.78
C LYS A 176 -0.09 29.40 4.17
N LYS A 177 -1.38 29.10 4.35
CA LYS A 177 -2.08 29.26 5.62
C LYS A 177 -1.43 28.46 6.75
N TYR A 178 -0.97 27.23 6.48
CA TYR A 178 -0.34 26.34 7.46
C TYR A 178 1.19 26.32 7.38
N GLU A 179 1.82 27.34 6.77
CA GLU A 179 3.29 27.42 6.62
C GLU A 179 4.00 27.38 7.97
N TYR A 180 3.42 27.99 9.00
CA TYR A 180 3.95 28.06 10.36
C TYR A 180 3.99 26.70 11.08
N ARG A 181 3.25 25.69 10.62
CA ARG A 181 3.26 24.34 11.19
C ARG A 181 4.55 23.62 10.86
N LYS A 182 5.20 23.06 11.89
CA LYS A 182 6.49 22.36 11.73
C LYS A 182 6.39 21.08 10.93
N ARG A 183 5.25 20.37 11.02
CA ARG A 183 5.01 19.10 10.33
C ARG A 183 3.77 19.21 9.44
N LYS A 184 4.00 19.09 8.14
CA LYS A 184 2.98 19.10 7.10
C LYS A 184 3.02 17.79 6.34
N ILE A 185 1.89 17.12 6.17
CA ILE A 185 1.78 15.82 5.51
C ILE A 185 0.67 15.93 4.48
N GLY A 186 0.94 15.61 3.23
CA GLY A 186 -0.07 15.28 2.24
C GLY A 186 -0.30 13.77 2.25
N SER A 187 -1.54 13.30 2.37
CA SER A 187 -1.87 11.88 2.26
C SER A 187 -2.94 11.71 1.19
N PHE A 188 -2.52 11.44 -0.04
CA PHE A 188 -3.35 11.55 -1.23
C PHE A 188 -3.65 10.19 -1.84
N THR A 189 -4.87 10.00 -2.38
CA THR A 189 -5.16 8.83 -3.20
C THR A 189 -4.48 8.93 -4.57
N ALA A 190 -3.98 7.83 -5.10
CA ALA A 190 -3.50 7.77 -6.48
C ALA A 190 -4.64 7.70 -7.50
N ALA A 191 -5.79 7.16 -7.09
CA ALA A 191 -7.03 7.19 -7.85
C ALA A 191 -8.23 7.01 -6.90
N SER A 192 -9.31 7.72 -7.16
CA SER A 192 -10.57 7.51 -6.46
C SER A 192 -11.10 6.10 -6.70
N ASN A 193 -11.46 5.40 -5.64
CA ASN A 193 -12.11 4.08 -5.73
C ASN A 193 -13.55 4.14 -6.25
N VAL A 194 -14.13 5.34 -6.36
CA VAL A 194 -15.51 5.55 -6.84
C VAL A 194 -15.54 5.95 -8.30
N THR A 195 -14.70 6.91 -8.69
CA THR A 195 -14.72 7.51 -10.04
C THR A 195 -13.58 7.06 -10.94
N GLY A 196 -12.49 6.49 -10.36
CA GLY A 196 -11.27 6.18 -11.08
C GLY A 196 -10.41 7.42 -11.42
N ILE A 197 -10.87 8.62 -11.05
CA ILE A 197 -10.11 9.87 -11.30
C ILE A 197 -8.78 9.82 -10.55
N GLN A 198 -7.70 10.16 -11.25
CA GLN A 198 -6.36 10.22 -10.72
C GLN A 198 -5.97 11.68 -10.47
N PRO A 199 -5.80 12.11 -9.21
CA PRO A 199 -5.25 13.43 -8.92
C PRO A 199 -3.78 13.52 -9.35
N PRO A 200 -3.26 14.71 -9.62
CA PRO A 200 -1.86 14.90 -10.01
C PRO A 200 -0.91 14.79 -8.81
N TYR A 201 -0.87 13.62 -8.16
CA TYR A 201 -0.21 13.42 -6.87
C TYR A 201 1.30 13.74 -6.90
N HIS A 202 2.02 13.55 -8.00
CA HIS A 202 3.42 13.98 -8.11
C HIS A 202 3.57 15.51 -8.10
N ARG A 203 2.68 16.22 -8.80
CA ARG A 203 2.64 17.68 -8.73
C ARG A 203 2.27 18.16 -7.33
N MET A 204 1.35 17.47 -6.66
CA MET A 204 0.99 17.76 -5.27
C MET A 204 2.16 17.48 -4.32
N ALA A 205 2.96 16.41 -4.56
CA ALA A 205 4.19 16.14 -3.84
C ALA A 205 5.19 17.29 -3.97
N LYS A 206 5.39 17.79 -5.19
CA LYS A 206 6.24 18.97 -5.45
C LYS A 206 5.78 20.19 -4.66
N MET A 207 4.49 20.45 -4.60
CA MET A 207 3.94 21.54 -3.80
C MET A 207 4.21 21.30 -2.29
N MET A 208 3.96 20.09 -1.78
CA MET A 208 4.26 19.75 -0.40
C MET A 208 5.74 20.01 -0.05
N HIS A 209 6.66 19.51 -0.87
CA HIS A 209 8.10 19.65 -0.64
C HIS A 209 8.56 21.12 -0.73
N HIS A 210 7.97 21.92 -1.61
CA HIS A 210 8.25 23.37 -1.67
C HIS A 210 7.95 24.07 -0.34
N TYR A 211 6.93 23.64 0.37
CA TYR A 211 6.56 24.15 1.70
C TYR A 211 7.12 23.32 2.86
N GLY A 212 8.14 22.47 2.62
CA GLY A 212 8.80 21.66 3.64
C GLY A 212 7.93 20.57 4.25
N GLY A 213 6.92 20.10 3.53
CA GLY A 213 6.04 19.00 3.91
C GLY A 213 6.50 17.66 3.35
N LEU A 214 5.73 16.61 3.65
CA LEU A 214 5.91 15.23 3.20
C LEU A 214 4.72 14.82 2.32
N CYS A 215 4.94 13.92 1.37
CA CYS A 215 3.89 13.39 0.52
C CYS A 215 3.79 11.87 0.65
N PHE A 216 2.64 11.38 1.10
CA PHE A 216 2.27 9.98 1.17
C PHE A 216 1.17 9.69 0.15
N VAL A 217 1.22 8.54 -0.52
CA VAL A 217 0.23 8.22 -1.55
C VAL A 217 -0.39 6.85 -1.34
N ASP A 218 -1.72 6.82 -1.31
CA ASP A 218 -2.54 5.63 -1.26
C ASP A 218 -2.78 5.09 -2.66
N PHE A 219 -2.11 3.99 -2.98
CA PHE A 219 -2.27 3.28 -4.24
C PHE A 219 -3.27 2.10 -4.15
N ALA A 220 -4.03 1.97 -3.08
CA ALA A 220 -4.89 0.79 -2.90
C ALA A 220 -5.86 0.54 -4.06
N ALA A 221 -6.42 1.59 -4.65
CA ALA A 221 -7.30 1.47 -5.81
C ALA A 221 -6.53 1.33 -7.13
N ALA A 222 -5.40 2.02 -7.26
CA ALA A 222 -4.67 2.19 -8.52
C ALA A 222 -3.56 1.14 -8.75
N ALA A 223 -2.93 0.62 -7.69
CA ALA A 223 -1.76 -0.25 -7.78
C ALA A 223 -1.89 -1.43 -8.75
N PRO A 224 -3.05 -2.11 -8.89
CA PRO A 224 -3.18 -3.20 -9.86
C PRO A 224 -3.10 -2.75 -11.33
N TYR A 225 -3.31 -1.46 -11.63
CA TYR A 225 -3.61 -0.97 -12.98
C TYR A 225 -2.56 0.01 -13.54
N ILE A 226 -1.85 0.76 -12.69
CA ILE A 226 -0.89 1.78 -13.09
C ILE A 226 0.52 1.46 -12.60
N ASP A 227 1.52 2.07 -13.21
CA ASP A 227 2.89 2.04 -12.70
C ASP A 227 3.03 2.94 -11.47
N ILE A 228 3.85 2.53 -10.52
CA ILE A 228 4.15 3.30 -9.32
C ILE A 228 5.60 3.74 -9.40
N ASN A 229 5.84 5.03 -9.22
CA ASN A 229 7.18 5.61 -9.24
C ASN A 229 7.40 6.49 -8.00
N MET A 230 8.12 5.96 -7.00
CA MET A 230 8.42 6.73 -5.79
C MET A 230 9.48 7.81 -6.05
N HIS A 231 10.37 7.59 -7.00
CA HIS A 231 11.51 8.47 -7.30
C HIS A 231 11.51 8.88 -8.78
N PRO A 232 10.64 9.83 -9.19
CA PRO A 232 10.68 10.41 -10.53
C PRO A 232 11.94 11.26 -10.72
N ASP A 233 12.19 11.68 -11.98
CA ASP A 233 13.38 12.47 -12.34
C ASP A 233 13.47 13.80 -11.59
N ASP A 234 12.33 14.47 -11.32
CA ASP A 234 12.30 15.66 -10.47
C ASP A 234 12.26 15.22 -8.99
N PRO A 235 13.33 15.47 -8.22
CA PRO A 235 13.39 15.05 -6.82
C PRO A 235 12.33 15.69 -5.90
N LEU A 236 11.72 16.81 -6.32
CA LEU A 236 10.60 17.42 -5.61
C LEU A 236 9.27 16.70 -5.85
N GLU A 237 9.18 15.85 -6.85
CA GLU A 237 8.00 15.04 -7.15
C GLU A 237 8.06 13.65 -6.50
N LYS A 238 9.09 13.34 -5.70
CA LYS A 238 9.23 12.07 -4.99
C LYS A 238 8.05 11.83 -4.05
N LEU A 239 7.79 10.56 -3.77
CA LEU A 239 6.82 10.13 -2.77
C LEU A 239 7.56 9.64 -1.53
N ASP A 240 7.32 10.28 -0.38
CA ASP A 240 8.01 9.92 0.87
C ASP A 240 7.48 8.62 1.49
N ALA A 241 6.24 8.25 1.15
CA ALA A 241 5.68 6.93 1.45
C ALA A 241 4.60 6.54 0.44
N VAL A 242 4.51 5.25 0.19
CA VAL A 242 3.42 4.63 -0.57
C VAL A 242 2.84 3.45 0.20
N PHE A 243 1.53 3.26 0.10
CA PHE A 243 0.86 2.11 0.69
C PHE A 243 -0.23 1.59 -0.24
N PHE A 244 -0.37 0.28 -0.27
CA PHE A 244 -1.35 -0.36 -1.13
C PHE A 244 -1.81 -1.72 -0.60
N SER A 245 -2.85 -2.24 -1.25
CA SER A 245 -3.54 -3.48 -0.89
C SER A 245 -3.33 -4.54 -1.96
N PRO A 246 -2.31 -5.41 -1.85
CA PRO A 246 -2.05 -6.40 -2.89
C PRO A 246 -3.19 -7.39 -3.10
N HIS A 247 -4.12 -7.56 -2.14
CA HIS A 247 -5.30 -8.39 -2.33
C HIS A 247 -6.21 -7.93 -3.48
N LYS A 248 -6.03 -6.70 -3.98
CA LYS A 248 -6.76 -6.16 -5.14
C LYS A 248 -6.15 -6.55 -6.49
N PHE A 249 -4.91 -7.05 -6.50
CA PHE A 249 -4.30 -7.58 -7.71
C PHE A 249 -4.92 -8.92 -8.10
N LEU A 250 -4.88 -9.25 -9.38
CA LEU A 250 -5.16 -10.61 -9.82
C LEU A 250 -4.14 -11.58 -9.17
N GLY A 251 -4.65 -12.63 -8.54
CA GLY A 251 -3.84 -13.57 -7.75
C GLY A 251 -3.48 -13.07 -6.34
N GLY A 252 -3.89 -11.84 -5.97
CA GLY A 252 -3.51 -11.20 -4.71
C GLY A 252 -4.32 -11.53 -3.45
N PRO A 253 -5.56 -12.03 -3.48
CA PRO A 253 -6.29 -12.32 -2.26
C PRO A 253 -5.52 -13.21 -1.28
N GLY A 254 -5.54 -12.83 0.02
CA GLY A 254 -4.77 -13.48 1.08
C GLY A 254 -3.41 -12.84 1.38
N THR A 255 -3.09 -11.70 0.76
CA THR A 255 -1.87 -10.94 1.01
C THR A 255 -2.02 -9.90 2.13
N SER A 256 -0.90 -9.47 2.70
CA SER A 256 -0.85 -8.36 3.66
C SER A 256 -0.82 -7.00 2.95
N GLY A 257 -1.18 -5.93 3.68
CA GLY A 257 -0.95 -4.56 3.24
C GLY A 257 0.54 -4.26 3.12
N VAL A 258 0.91 -3.44 2.15
CA VAL A 258 2.30 -3.01 1.90
C VAL A 258 2.43 -1.52 2.23
N LEU A 259 3.50 -1.19 2.94
CA LEU A 259 3.98 0.15 3.23
C LEU A 259 5.45 0.24 2.80
N ILE A 260 5.78 1.24 1.98
CA ILE A 260 7.17 1.57 1.65
C ILE A 260 7.37 3.05 1.90
N PHE A 261 8.46 3.43 2.57
CA PHE A 261 8.69 4.82 2.98
C PHE A 261 10.18 5.13 3.16
N ASP A 262 10.55 6.42 3.03
CA ASP A 262 11.92 6.91 3.29
C ASP A 262 12.31 6.65 4.75
N SER A 263 13.38 5.89 4.97
CA SER A 263 13.90 5.49 6.30
C SER A 263 14.13 6.69 7.23
N LYS A 264 14.37 7.88 6.69
CA LYS A 264 14.54 9.12 7.47
C LYS A 264 13.31 9.49 8.29
N LEU A 265 12.15 8.98 7.93
CA LEU A 265 10.89 9.18 8.68
C LEU A 265 10.82 8.32 9.95
N TYR A 266 11.59 7.25 10.02
CA TYR A 266 11.61 6.35 11.18
C TYR A 266 12.52 6.87 12.29
N LYS A 267 11.93 7.41 13.35
CA LYS A 267 12.67 7.99 14.49
C LYS A 267 12.55 7.17 15.78
N ARG A 268 11.93 5.98 15.70
CA ARG A 268 11.64 5.15 16.88
C ARG A 268 12.82 4.26 17.25
N ARG A 269 12.98 4.06 18.55
CA ARG A 269 13.89 3.04 19.12
C ARG A 269 13.16 1.73 19.36
N ILE A 270 11.87 1.80 19.69
CA ILE A 270 11.00 0.65 19.99
C ILE A 270 10.14 0.39 18.77
N PRO A 271 10.08 -0.84 18.24
CA PRO A 271 9.19 -1.16 17.12
C PRO A 271 7.71 -0.99 17.49
N ASP A 272 6.85 -0.91 16.47
CA ASP A 272 5.41 -0.81 16.67
C ASP A 272 4.84 -2.05 17.37
N ASN A 273 5.38 -3.23 17.04
CA ASN A 273 5.01 -4.51 17.63
C ASN A 273 6.25 -5.19 18.25
N PRO A 274 6.64 -4.86 19.50
CA PRO A 274 7.75 -5.52 20.15
C PRO A 274 7.48 -7.02 20.37
N GLY A 275 8.49 -7.87 20.10
CA GLY A 275 8.34 -9.30 20.27
C GLY A 275 9.54 -10.10 19.76
N GLY A 276 9.36 -11.40 19.65
CA GLY A 276 10.37 -12.28 19.05
C GLY A 276 10.66 -11.86 17.61
N GLY A 277 11.89 -11.99 17.18
CA GLY A 277 12.37 -11.57 15.85
C GLY A 277 12.78 -10.09 15.76
N THR A 278 12.37 -9.23 16.72
CA THR A 278 12.70 -7.79 16.70
C THR A 278 13.95 -7.44 17.50
N VAL A 279 14.49 -8.39 18.27
CA VAL A 279 15.60 -8.19 19.21
C VAL A 279 16.87 -8.90 18.75
N ASP A 280 18.01 -8.25 18.98
CA ASP A 280 19.34 -8.83 18.83
C ASP A 280 19.60 -9.84 19.95
N TRP A 281 19.23 -9.45 21.18
CA TRP A 281 19.24 -10.31 22.36
C TRP A 281 18.24 -9.86 23.42
N THR A 282 17.86 -10.79 24.31
CA THR A 282 17.04 -10.54 25.49
C THR A 282 17.46 -11.45 26.64
N ASN A 283 17.11 -11.09 27.88
CA ASN A 283 17.32 -11.94 29.05
C ASN A 283 16.10 -11.95 29.99
N PRO A 284 16.01 -12.91 30.93
CA PRO A 284 14.87 -13.03 31.85
C PRO A 284 14.67 -11.85 32.81
N TRP A 285 15.67 -10.98 32.96
CA TRP A 285 15.66 -9.83 33.90
C TRP A 285 15.21 -8.50 33.24
N GLY A 286 14.61 -8.58 32.05
CA GLY A 286 14.00 -7.43 31.35
C GLY A 286 14.97 -6.60 30.51
N GLN A 287 16.23 -7.00 30.37
CA GLN A 287 17.17 -6.36 29.47
C GLN A 287 17.02 -6.93 28.06
N HIS A 288 17.12 -6.05 27.06
CA HIS A 288 17.06 -6.41 25.67
C HIS A 288 17.69 -5.34 24.78
N LYS A 289 18.04 -5.72 23.56
CA LYS A 289 18.48 -4.79 22.51
C LYS A 289 17.72 -5.10 21.22
N TYR A 290 17.08 -4.09 20.66
CA TYR A 290 16.39 -4.23 19.36
C TYR A 290 17.41 -4.25 18.22
N LEU A 291 17.04 -4.89 17.11
CA LEU A 291 17.78 -4.90 15.85
C LEU A 291 17.92 -3.46 15.31
N GLU A 292 19.02 -3.17 14.65
CA GLU A 292 19.29 -1.84 14.05
C GLU A 292 18.57 -1.69 12.70
N ASP A 293 18.50 -2.76 11.93
CA ASP A 293 17.75 -2.79 10.67
C ASP A 293 16.24 -2.60 10.92
N ILE A 294 15.66 -1.59 10.26
CA ILE A 294 14.27 -1.18 10.47
C ILE A 294 13.30 -2.28 9.99
N GLU A 295 13.58 -2.88 8.84
CA GLU A 295 12.68 -3.91 8.27
C GLU A 295 12.63 -5.16 9.16
N LEU A 296 13.78 -5.58 9.69
CA LEU A 296 13.85 -6.70 10.63
C LEU A 296 13.24 -6.35 11.98
N ARG A 297 13.49 -5.15 12.47
CA ARG A 297 12.95 -4.67 13.76
C ARG A 297 11.42 -4.55 13.73
N GLU A 298 10.82 -4.22 12.61
CA GLU A 298 9.37 -4.12 12.46
C GLU A 298 8.67 -5.43 12.05
N ASP A 299 9.42 -6.49 11.77
CA ASP A 299 8.94 -7.84 11.47
C ASP A 299 8.70 -8.66 12.77
N GLY A 300 8.01 -8.09 13.74
CA GLY A 300 7.75 -8.75 15.04
C GLY A 300 6.92 -10.02 14.92
N GLY A 301 7.40 -11.11 15.53
CA GLY A 301 6.81 -12.45 15.42
C GLY A 301 7.30 -13.19 14.16
N THR A 302 6.50 -14.12 13.67
CA THR A 302 6.74 -14.73 12.36
C THR A 302 6.06 -13.87 11.31
N PRO A 303 6.81 -13.22 10.40
CA PRO A 303 6.22 -12.38 9.38
C PRO A 303 5.38 -13.20 8.39
N GLY A 304 4.46 -12.51 7.70
CA GLY A 304 3.64 -13.13 6.66
C GLY A 304 4.44 -13.43 5.39
N PHE A 305 5.44 -14.30 5.48
CA PHE A 305 6.37 -14.57 4.38
C PHE A 305 5.67 -15.18 3.14
N LEU A 306 4.69 -16.07 3.31
CA LEU A 306 3.91 -16.62 2.20
C LEU A 306 3.04 -15.54 1.55
N GLN A 307 2.46 -14.65 2.35
CA GLN A 307 1.68 -13.50 1.89
C GLN A 307 2.55 -12.54 1.06
N THR A 308 3.79 -12.32 1.51
CA THR A 308 4.76 -11.47 0.80
C THR A 308 5.22 -12.11 -0.52
N ILE A 309 5.52 -13.41 -0.51
CA ILE A 309 5.85 -14.16 -1.74
C ILE A 309 4.68 -14.10 -2.72
N LYS A 310 3.45 -14.29 -2.25
CA LYS A 310 2.25 -14.18 -3.08
C LYS A 310 2.09 -12.77 -3.66
N THR A 311 2.38 -11.72 -2.88
CA THR A 311 2.39 -10.34 -3.37
C THR A 311 3.37 -10.16 -4.52
N ALA A 312 4.60 -10.67 -4.39
CA ALA A 312 5.60 -10.59 -5.44
C ALA A 312 5.19 -11.35 -6.72
N LEU A 313 4.52 -12.50 -6.58
CA LEU A 313 3.97 -13.24 -7.72
C LEU A 313 2.84 -12.49 -8.42
N ALA A 314 1.94 -11.86 -7.66
CA ALA A 314 0.85 -11.04 -8.22
C ALA A 314 1.38 -9.79 -8.95
N ILE A 315 2.45 -9.17 -8.43
CA ILE A 315 3.14 -8.06 -9.07
C ILE A 315 3.78 -8.52 -10.40
N LYS A 316 4.49 -9.65 -10.41
CA LYS A 316 5.04 -10.21 -11.65
C LYS A 316 3.97 -10.51 -12.70
N LEU A 317 2.81 -10.99 -12.26
CA LEU A 317 1.68 -11.20 -13.16
C LEU A 317 1.18 -9.88 -13.74
N LYS A 318 1.05 -8.81 -12.93
CA LYS A 318 0.70 -7.47 -13.42
C LYS A 318 1.71 -6.98 -14.47
N GLU A 319 3.01 -7.16 -14.22
CA GLU A 319 4.07 -6.79 -15.14
C GLU A 319 4.00 -7.59 -16.46
N GLU A 320 3.67 -8.89 -16.38
CA GLU A 320 3.43 -9.73 -17.57
C GLU A 320 2.21 -9.26 -18.38
N ILE A 321 1.12 -8.91 -17.69
CA ILE A 321 -0.10 -8.38 -18.33
C ILE A 321 0.21 -7.03 -19.01
N GLY A 322 0.96 -6.18 -18.34
CA GLY A 322 1.38 -4.88 -18.80
C GLY A 322 0.32 -3.79 -18.60
N THR A 323 0.67 -2.76 -17.82
CA THR A 323 -0.21 -1.64 -17.46
C THR A 323 -0.75 -0.89 -18.68
N LYS A 324 0.06 -0.74 -19.74
CA LYS A 324 -0.37 -0.14 -21.01
C LYS A 324 -1.48 -0.92 -21.69
N ASN A 325 -1.39 -2.26 -21.68
CA ASN A 325 -2.42 -3.13 -22.25
C ASN A 325 -3.71 -3.02 -21.45
N ILE A 326 -3.61 -2.99 -20.11
CA ILE A 326 -4.76 -2.80 -19.21
C ILE A 326 -5.47 -1.49 -19.56
N LEU A 327 -4.75 -0.38 -19.59
CA LEU A 327 -5.31 0.95 -19.85
C LEU A 327 -6.02 1.03 -21.21
N VAL A 328 -5.39 0.52 -22.28
CA VAL A 328 -6.01 0.50 -23.61
C VAL A 328 -7.28 -0.34 -23.60
N ARG A 329 -7.24 -1.51 -22.95
CA ARG A 329 -8.42 -2.37 -22.88
C ARG A 329 -9.57 -1.77 -22.07
N GLU A 330 -9.28 -1.08 -20.99
CA GLU A 330 -10.27 -0.36 -20.18
C GLU A 330 -10.96 0.73 -21.02
N HIS A 331 -10.22 1.51 -21.79
CA HIS A 331 -10.81 2.52 -22.69
C HIS A 331 -11.74 1.89 -23.72
N GLU A 332 -11.33 0.80 -24.39
CA GLU A 332 -12.20 0.08 -25.32
C GLU A 332 -13.51 -0.38 -24.65
N LEU A 333 -13.43 -0.88 -23.42
CA LEU A 333 -14.60 -1.35 -22.68
C LEU A 333 -15.52 -0.20 -22.23
N LEU A 334 -14.93 0.95 -21.83
CA LEU A 334 -15.69 2.14 -21.48
C LEU A 334 -16.44 2.72 -22.69
N GLU A 335 -15.80 2.79 -23.87
CA GLU A 335 -16.45 3.19 -25.10
C GLU A 335 -17.70 2.33 -25.39
N ILE A 336 -17.59 0.99 -25.25
CA ILE A 336 -18.71 0.09 -25.43
C ILE A 336 -19.81 0.31 -24.39
N ALA A 337 -19.42 0.51 -23.12
CA ALA A 337 -20.35 0.67 -22.01
C ALA A 337 -21.16 1.97 -22.09
N PHE A 338 -20.51 3.07 -22.48
CA PHE A 338 -21.15 4.38 -22.58
C PHE A 338 -21.84 4.64 -23.93
N ALA A 339 -21.57 3.84 -24.95
CA ALA A 339 -22.29 3.91 -26.23
C ALA A 339 -23.71 3.32 -26.19
N ARG A 340 -24.12 2.68 -25.08
CA ARG A 340 -25.44 2.08 -24.84
C ARG A 340 -26.27 2.90 -23.88
#